data_e603a093fc43fe27165f834e0302d39f
#
_entry.id   e603a093fc43fe27165f834e0302d39f
#
_cell.length_a   1.000
_cell.length_b   1.000
_cell.length_c   1.000
_cell.angle_alpha   90.00
_cell.angle_beta   90.00
_cell.angle_gamma   90.00
#
_symmetry.space_group_name_H-M   'P 1'
#
loop_
_entity.id
_entity.type
_entity.pdbx_description
1 polymer ?
#
loop_
_entity_poly.entity_id
_entity_poly.type
_entity_poly.pdbx_seq_one_letter_code
_entity_poly.pdbx_strand_id
1 'polypeptide(L)'
;MKIKSILMSTVIAASALTMTTTYAGNTTNTALTSALGGVVGAAIGNQMGGQTGAMIGSAIGGGAGAAASANKRDRNGAIIGGALGGAGGYTVGKNMGGTNGGYIGAGLGSAGGAVLGKKVSEDRRYDDEYDRRYDRRYDSRGYRNSNYKYNDRNYRGDNGRHLGWYKNGKR
;
A
#
# COMPACT_ATOMS: atom_id res chain seq x y z
N MET A 1 -20.51 36.19 4.83
CA MET A 1 -20.82 35.29 5.96
C MET A 1 -20.46 33.79 5.72
N LYS A 2 -20.25 33.32 4.49
CA LYS A 2 -20.00 31.93 4.20
C LYS A 2 -18.56 31.42 4.47
N ILE A 3 -17.58 32.32 4.48
CA ILE A 3 -16.16 31.95 4.70
C ILE A 3 -15.87 31.55 6.16
N LYS A 4 -16.51 32.24 7.13
CA LYS A 4 -16.34 31.94 8.55
C LYS A 4 -16.91 30.58 8.97
N SER A 5 -18.01 30.13 8.34
CA SER A 5 -18.60 28.84 8.63
C SER A 5 -17.77 27.68 8.04
N ILE A 6 -17.11 27.90 6.89
CA ILE A 6 -16.22 26.92 6.26
C ILE A 6 -14.93 26.75 7.09
N LEU A 7 -14.36 27.86 7.59
CA LEU A 7 -13.18 27.79 8.46
C LEU A 7 -13.48 27.11 9.80
N MET A 8 -14.67 27.29 10.35
CA MET A 8 -15.04 26.70 11.62
C MET A 8 -15.32 25.19 11.51
N SER A 9 -15.88 24.75 10.37
CA SER A 9 -16.11 23.31 10.12
C SER A 9 -14.80 22.54 9.85
N THR A 10 -13.81 23.17 9.23
CA THR A 10 -12.48 22.56 9.02
C THR A 10 -11.68 22.43 10.31
N VAL A 11 -11.79 23.36 11.24
CA VAL A 11 -11.10 23.28 12.54
C VAL A 11 -11.70 22.17 13.43
N ILE A 12 -13.02 21.98 13.41
CA ILE A 12 -13.70 20.92 14.17
C ILE A 12 -13.35 19.54 13.59
N ALA A 13 -13.26 19.40 12.28
CA ALA A 13 -12.82 18.16 11.64
C ALA A 13 -11.36 17.84 11.96
N ALA A 14 -10.49 18.84 12.03
CA ALA A 14 -9.07 18.65 12.36
C ALA A 14 -8.84 18.27 13.83
N SER A 15 -9.66 18.78 14.76
CA SER A 15 -9.53 18.48 16.20
C SER A 15 -10.03 17.07 16.57
N ALA A 16 -10.99 16.51 15.83
CA ALA A 16 -11.43 15.13 16.03
C ALA A 16 -10.36 14.10 15.62
N LEU A 17 -9.39 14.49 14.80
CA LEU A 17 -8.29 13.65 14.32
C LEU A 17 -7.22 13.34 15.38
N THR A 18 -7.10 14.14 16.42
CA THR A 18 -6.00 13.99 17.39
C THR A 18 -6.30 13.06 18.56
N MET A 19 -7.54 12.61 18.74
CA MET A 19 -7.94 11.88 19.96
C MET A 19 -7.93 10.35 19.87
N THR A 20 -7.75 9.75 18.69
CA THR A 20 -7.94 8.29 18.54
C THR A 20 -6.67 7.45 18.38
N THR A 21 -5.48 8.07 18.41
CA THR A 21 -4.23 7.33 18.11
C THR A 21 -3.57 6.67 19.32
N THR A 22 -4.07 6.88 20.54
CA THR A 22 -3.32 6.54 21.77
C THR A 22 -3.43 5.07 22.21
N TYR A 23 -4.41 4.30 21.72
CA TYR A 23 -4.63 2.90 22.15
C TYR A 23 -4.82 1.88 21.03
N ALA A 24 -4.66 2.26 19.79
CA ALA A 24 -4.89 1.37 18.67
C ALA A 24 -3.62 0.62 18.30
N GLY A 25 -3.69 -0.69 18.21
CA GLY A 25 -2.63 -1.52 17.66
C GLY A 25 -2.25 -1.06 16.25
N ASN A 26 -1.07 -1.41 15.78
CA ASN A 26 -0.49 -0.92 14.51
C ASN A 26 -1.43 -1.07 13.28
N THR A 27 -2.25 -2.13 13.26
CA THR A 27 -3.22 -2.35 12.17
C THR A 27 -4.41 -1.39 12.28
N THR A 28 -4.89 -1.13 13.50
CA THR A 28 -5.99 -0.20 13.75
C THR A 28 -5.57 1.25 13.44
N ASN A 29 -4.34 1.62 13.77
CA ASN A 29 -3.79 2.92 13.39
C ASN A 29 -3.75 3.09 11.86
N THR A 30 -3.34 2.06 11.13
CA THR A 30 -3.31 2.09 9.67
C THR A 30 -4.73 2.24 9.09
N ALA A 31 -5.70 1.52 9.65
CA ALA A 31 -7.09 1.64 9.22
C ALA A 31 -7.65 3.06 9.45
N LEU A 32 -7.45 3.61 10.65
CA LEU A 32 -7.96 4.93 11.00
C LEU A 32 -7.32 6.05 10.18
N THR A 33 -5.99 6.06 10.05
CA THR A 33 -5.29 7.08 9.28
C THR A 33 -5.60 6.99 7.79
N SER A 34 -5.77 5.79 7.26
CA SER A 34 -6.19 5.56 5.88
C SER A 34 -7.64 6.01 5.65
N ALA A 35 -8.56 5.70 6.58
CA ALA A 35 -9.95 6.15 6.53
C ALA A 35 -10.04 7.68 6.49
N LEU A 36 -9.36 8.33 7.41
CA LEU A 36 -9.36 9.80 7.50
C LEU A 36 -8.74 10.43 6.27
N GLY A 37 -7.61 9.91 5.80
CA GLY A 37 -6.98 10.35 4.56
C GLY A 37 -7.91 10.20 3.36
N GLY A 38 -8.62 9.07 3.26
CA GLY A 38 -9.58 8.82 2.19
C GLY A 38 -10.75 9.80 2.17
N VAL A 39 -11.35 10.07 3.34
CA VAL A 39 -12.45 11.05 3.46
C VAL A 39 -12.00 12.47 3.13
N VAL A 40 -10.90 12.91 3.74
CA VAL A 40 -10.36 14.26 3.50
C VAL A 40 -9.95 14.45 2.05
N GLY A 41 -9.25 13.45 1.49
CA GLY A 41 -8.86 13.46 0.08
C GLY A 41 -10.06 13.50 -0.86
N ALA A 42 -11.11 12.72 -0.57
CA ALA A 42 -12.35 12.75 -1.34
C ALA A 42 -13.06 14.11 -1.28
N ALA A 43 -13.11 14.73 -0.09
CA ALA A 43 -13.76 16.03 0.10
C ALA A 43 -13.02 17.14 -0.67
N ILE A 44 -11.70 17.19 -0.57
CA ILE A 44 -10.87 18.17 -1.29
C ILE A 44 -10.98 17.92 -2.80
N GLY A 45 -10.81 16.67 -3.21
CA GLY A 45 -10.87 16.27 -4.63
C GLY A 45 -12.22 16.58 -5.26
N ASN A 46 -13.32 16.41 -4.50
CA ASN A 46 -14.66 16.75 -4.99
C ASN A 46 -14.84 18.24 -5.26
N GLN A 47 -14.20 19.10 -4.49
CA GLN A 47 -14.23 20.55 -4.72
C GLN A 47 -13.42 20.97 -5.96
N MET A 48 -12.36 20.24 -6.29
CA MET A 48 -11.47 20.55 -7.40
C MET A 48 -11.93 19.97 -8.73
N GLY A 49 -12.46 18.76 -8.73
CA GLY A 49 -12.80 18.01 -9.95
C GLY A 49 -14.07 17.18 -9.84
N GLY A 50 -14.99 17.55 -8.94
CA GLY A 50 -16.25 16.83 -8.75
C GLY A 50 -16.02 15.35 -8.43
N GLN A 51 -16.81 14.47 -9.04
CA GLN A 51 -16.73 13.03 -8.79
C GLN A 51 -15.36 12.42 -9.10
N THR A 52 -14.80 12.74 -10.25
CA THR A 52 -13.48 12.23 -10.65
C THR A 52 -12.39 12.72 -9.72
N GLY A 53 -12.45 14.01 -9.34
CA GLY A 53 -11.54 14.58 -8.35
C GLY A 53 -11.65 13.88 -6.99
N ALA A 54 -12.87 13.59 -6.54
CA ALA A 54 -13.09 12.86 -5.28
C ALA A 54 -12.52 11.43 -5.30
N MET A 55 -12.68 10.71 -6.41
CA MET A 55 -12.08 9.37 -6.57
C MET A 55 -10.55 9.42 -6.51
N ILE A 56 -9.94 10.35 -7.25
CA ILE A 56 -8.48 10.51 -7.25
C ILE A 56 -8.01 10.97 -5.87
N GLY A 57 -8.71 11.96 -5.27
CA GLY A 57 -8.40 12.48 -3.96
C GLY A 57 -8.50 11.42 -2.86
N SER A 58 -9.55 10.57 -2.89
CA SER A 58 -9.68 9.46 -1.93
C SER A 58 -8.61 8.39 -2.10
N ALA A 59 -8.18 8.10 -3.34
CA ALA A 59 -7.08 7.19 -3.59
C ALA A 59 -5.76 7.71 -3.02
N ILE A 60 -5.43 8.95 -3.34
CA ILE A 60 -4.20 9.59 -2.84
C ILE A 60 -4.23 9.72 -1.32
N GLY A 61 -5.34 10.23 -0.77
CA GLY A 61 -5.51 10.42 0.67
C GLY A 61 -5.50 9.10 1.45
N GLY A 62 -6.23 8.09 0.97
CA GLY A 62 -6.26 6.75 1.57
C GLY A 62 -4.91 6.05 1.52
N GLY A 63 -4.21 6.12 0.39
CA GLY A 63 -2.86 5.60 0.25
C GLY A 63 -1.84 6.33 1.12
N ALA A 64 -1.89 7.66 1.18
CA ALA A 64 -1.02 8.48 2.01
C ALA A 64 -1.25 8.23 3.50
N GLY A 65 -2.53 8.12 3.94
CA GLY A 65 -2.87 7.76 5.32
C GLY A 65 -2.34 6.38 5.71
N ALA A 66 -2.48 5.39 4.81
CA ALA A 66 -1.89 4.08 5.00
C ALA A 66 -0.35 4.14 5.08
N ALA A 67 0.28 4.95 4.22
CA ALA A 67 1.72 5.14 4.20
C ALA A 67 2.27 5.73 5.49
N ALA A 68 1.55 6.67 6.09
CA ALA A 68 1.97 7.36 7.29
C ALA A 68 2.03 6.46 8.52
N SER A 69 1.14 5.46 8.59
CA SER A 69 0.96 4.61 9.77
C SER A 69 1.41 3.18 9.61
N ALA A 70 1.58 2.70 8.36
CA ALA A 70 2.01 1.33 8.12
C ALA A 70 3.51 1.15 8.39
N ASN A 71 3.87 -0.01 8.93
CA ASN A 71 5.27 -0.40 9.11
C ASN A 71 5.97 -0.48 7.74
N LYS A 72 7.28 -0.13 7.73
CA LYS A 72 8.11 -0.15 6.52
C LYS A 72 8.00 -1.45 5.72
N ARG A 73 7.76 -2.56 6.41
CA ARG A 73 7.68 -3.90 5.80
C ARG A 73 6.38 -4.12 5.01
N ASP A 74 5.25 -3.59 5.48
CA ASP A 74 3.91 -3.86 4.93
C ASP A 74 3.33 -2.63 4.23
N ARG A 75 4.10 -1.56 4.19
CA ARG A 75 3.70 -0.26 3.71
C ARG A 75 3.21 -0.28 2.27
N ASN A 76 3.90 -0.99 1.39
CA ASN A 76 3.54 -1.05 -0.03
C ASN A 76 2.15 -1.66 -0.23
N GLY A 77 1.85 -2.77 0.46
CA GLY A 77 0.53 -3.38 0.39
C GLY A 77 -0.55 -2.49 0.99
N ALA A 78 -0.27 -1.85 2.13
CA ALA A 78 -1.21 -0.93 2.77
C ALA A 78 -1.51 0.30 1.89
N ILE A 79 -0.51 0.87 1.22
CA ILE A 79 -0.66 2.00 0.30
C ILE A 79 -1.55 1.62 -0.89
N ILE A 80 -1.23 0.52 -1.56
CA ILE A 80 -2.00 0.06 -2.72
C ILE A 80 -3.43 -0.28 -2.31
N GLY A 81 -3.60 -1.02 -1.21
CA GLY A 81 -4.90 -1.37 -0.70
C GLY A 81 -5.73 -0.16 -0.28
N GLY A 82 -5.12 0.80 0.44
CA GLY A 82 -5.78 2.04 0.86
C GLY A 82 -6.19 2.94 -0.30
N ALA A 83 -5.34 3.02 -1.33
CA ALA A 83 -5.63 3.80 -2.54
C ALA A 83 -6.78 3.18 -3.35
N LEU A 84 -6.71 1.88 -3.65
CA LEU A 84 -7.75 1.17 -4.40
C LEU A 84 -9.05 1.11 -3.62
N GLY A 85 -8.97 0.84 -2.31
CA GLY A 85 -10.13 0.82 -1.42
C GLY A 85 -10.81 2.19 -1.34
N GLY A 86 -10.04 3.27 -1.26
CA GLY A 86 -10.57 4.64 -1.23
C GLY A 86 -11.32 5.01 -2.50
N ALA A 87 -10.70 4.82 -3.65
CA ALA A 87 -11.34 5.11 -4.94
C ALA A 87 -12.57 4.24 -5.19
N GLY A 88 -12.45 2.92 -4.97
CA GLY A 88 -13.55 1.97 -5.15
C GLY A 88 -14.68 2.22 -4.15
N GLY A 89 -14.34 2.43 -2.88
CA GLY A 89 -15.31 2.71 -1.82
C GLY A 89 -16.09 4.00 -2.07
N TYR A 90 -15.39 5.07 -2.53
CA TYR A 90 -16.06 6.30 -2.92
C TYR A 90 -17.09 6.07 -4.02
N THR A 91 -16.70 5.33 -5.07
CA THR A 91 -17.58 5.07 -6.21
C THR A 91 -18.82 4.28 -5.82
N VAL A 92 -18.63 3.19 -5.07
CA VAL A 92 -19.75 2.36 -4.59
C VAL A 92 -20.63 3.15 -3.63
N GLY A 93 -20.04 3.83 -2.65
CA GLY A 93 -20.76 4.62 -1.66
C GLY A 93 -21.56 5.76 -2.30
N LYS A 94 -21.02 6.40 -3.33
CA LYS A 94 -21.72 7.45 -4.07
C LYS A 94 -22.94 6.92 -4.81
N ASN A 95 -22.86 5.75 -5.41
CA ASN A 95 -24.00 5.12 -6.10
C ASN A 95 -25.13 4.74 -5.14
N MET A 96 -24.79 4.46 -3.87
CA MET A 96 -25.78 4.06 -2.86
C MET A 96 -26.38 5.24 -2.11
N GLY A 97 -25.58 6.25 -1.77
CA GLY A 97 -25.98 7.35 -0.88
C GLY A 97 -25.54 8.74 -1.36
N GLY A 98 -25.33 8.92 -2.66
CA GLY A 98 -24.90 10.21 -3.22
C GLY A 98 -23.52 10.65 -2.68
N THR A 99 -23.28 11.96 -2.62
CA THR A 99 -21.98 12.51 -2.20
C THR A 99 -21.62 12.12 -0.78
N ASN A 100 -22.58 12.12 0.15
CA ASN A 100 -22.33 11.70 1.54
C ASN A 100 -21.97 10.21 1.64
N GLY A 101 -22.69 9.35 0.90
CA GLY A 101 -22.34 7.95 0.78
C GLY A 101 -20.94 7.74 0.20
N GLY A 102 -20.55 8.56 -0.77
CA GLY A 102 -19.19 8.55 -1.34
C GLY A 102 -18.10 8.80 -0.30
N TYR A 103 -18.27 9.79 0.57
CA TYR A 103 -17.27 10.07 1.64
C TYR A 103 -17.19 8.94 2.66
N ILE A 104 -18.32 8.40 3.09
CA ILE A 104 -18.36 7.24 4.00
C ILE A 104 -17.69 6.03 3.32
N GLY A 105 -18.04 5.78 2.08
CA GLY A 105 -17.46 4.70 1.29
C GLY A 105 -15.96 4.86 1.08
N ALA A 106 -15.47 6.07 0.83
CA ALA A 106 -14.04 6.37 0.72
C ALA A 106 -13.30 6.04 2.02
N GLY A 107 -13.86 6.43 3.16
CA GLY A 107 -13.26 6.15 4.47
C GLY A 107 -13.21 4.66 4.78
N LEU A 108 -14.34 3.98 4.68
CA LEU A 108 -14.43 2.54 4.97
C LEU A 108 -13.62 1.70 3.98
N GLY A 109 -13.68 2.07 2.70
CA GLY A 109 -12.92 1.42 1.63
C GLY A 109 -11.42 1.59 1.83
N SER A 110 -10.95 2.81 2.14
CA SER A 110 -9.53 3.06 2.43
C SER A 110 -9.05 2.28 3.65
N ALA A 111 -9.81 2.27 4.74
CA ALA A 111 -9.48 1.52 5.94
C ALA A 111 -9.38 0.02 5.68
N GLY A 112 -10.45 -0.55 5.10
CA GLY A 112 -10.51 -1.98 4.79
C GLY A 112 -9.44 -2.39 3.78
N GLY A 113 -9.27 -1.60 2.73
CA GLY A 113 -8.27 -1.83 1.69
C GLY A 113 -6.84 -1.79 2.25
N ALA A 114 -6.52 -0.81 3.10
CA ALA A 114 -5.20 -0.71 3.73
C ALA A 114 -4.89 -1.90 4.64
N VAL A 115 -5.87 -2.36 5.43
CA VAL A 115 -5.70 -3.54 6.30
C VAL A 115 -5.53 -4.81 5.49
N LEU A 116 -6.37 -5.02 4.47
CA LEU A 116 -6.26 -6.19 3.58
C LEU A 116 -4.93 -6.19 2.83
N GLY A 117 -4.53 -5.05 2.25
CA GLY A 117 -3.27 -4.92 1.54
C GLY A 117 -2.06 -5.17 2.44
N LYS A 118 -2.12 -4.73 3.70
CA LYS A 118 -1.12 -5.05 4.71
C LYS A 118 -1.04 -6.56 4.95
N LYS A 119 -2.19 -7.21 5.22
CA LYS A 119 -2.24 -8.66 5.46
C LYS A 119 -1.70 -9.46 4.27
N VAL A 120 -2.11 -9.13 3.05
CA VAL A 120 -1.59 -9.79 1.85
C VAL A 120 -0.07 -9.65 1.73
N SER A 121 0.50 -8.52 2.15
CA SER A 121 1.95 -8.33 2.18
C SER A 121 2.63 -9.12 3.29
N GLU A 122 1.97 -9.34 4.42
CA GLU A 122 2.46 -10.18 5.51
C GLU A 122 2.48 -11.65 5.07
N ASP A 123 1.39 -12.17 4.51
CA ASP A 123 1.24 -13.57 4.12
C ASP A 123 2.28 -14.00 3.06
N ARG A 124 2.53 -13.16 2.05
CA ARG A 124 3.55 -13.43 1.02
C ARG A 124 4.96 -13.63 1.59
N ARG A 125 5.27 -13.04 2.74
CA ARG A 125 6.58 -13.21 3.36
C ARG A 125 6.71 -14.51 4.13
N TYR A 126 5.62 -14.98 4.71
CA TYR A 126 5.64 -16.31 5.34
C TYR A 126 5.91 -17.37 4.29
N ASP A 127 5.32 -17.29 3.11
CA ASP A 127 5.55 -18.23 2.01
C ASP A 127 7.02 -18.15 1.52
N ASP A 128 7.57 -16.95 1.30
CA ASP A 128 8.97 -16.76 0.89
C ASP A 128 9.97 -17.26 1.95
N GLU A 129 9.64 -17.18 3.24
CA GLU A 129 10.50 -17.65 4.32
C GLU A 129 10.46 -19.17 4.45
N TYR A 130 9.29 -19.79 4.20
CA TYR A 130 9.16 -21.25 4.14
C TYR A 130 9.95 -21.82 2.96
N ASP A 131 9.84 -21.25 1.77
CA ASP A 131 10.56 -21.70 0.57
C ASP A 131 12.08 -21.60 0.77
N ARG A 132 12.58 -20.50 1.35
CA ARG A 132 14.00 -20.36 1.68
C ARG A 132 14.51 -21.34 2.73
N ARG A 133 13.65 -21.85 3.62
CA ARG A 133 14.03 -22.90 4.59
C ARG A 133 14.08 -24.26 3.95
N TYR A 134 13.21 -24.54 2.97
CA TYR A 134 13.23 -25.77 2.20
C TYR A 134 14.46 -25.83 1.28
N ASP A 135 14.77 -24.77 0.55
CA ASP A 135 15.93 -24.70 -0.32
C ASP A 135 17.25 -24.88 0.45
N ARG A 136 17.40 -24.29 1.62
CA ARG A 136 18.58 -24.52 2.47
C ARG A 136 18.73 -25.93 2.98
N ARG A 137 17.64 -26.69 3.13
CA ARG A 137 17.71 -28.09 3.55
C ARG A 137 18.10 -29.03 2.41
N TYR A 138 17.75 -28.70 1.19
CA TYR A 138 18.15 -29.46 0.01
C TYR A 138 19.60 -29.17 -0.37
N ASP A 139 20.04 -27.94 -0.30
CA ASP A 139 21.41 -27.53 -0.64
C ASP A 139 22.45 -28.06 0.37
N SER A 140 22.08 -28.23 1.63
CA SER A 140 23.00 -28.77 2.65
C SER A 140 23.21 -30.30 2.56
N ARG A 141 22.42 -31.05 1.78
CA ARG A 141 22.57 -32.48 1.56
C ARG A 141 23.22 -32.88 0.23
N GLY A 142 23.36 -31.92 -0.70
CA GLY A 142 23.71 -32.24 -2.09
C GLY A 142 25.14 -31.93 -2.53
N TYR A 143 25.90 -31.08 -1.83
CA TYR A 143 27.23 -30.71 -2.35
C TYR A 143 28.31 -30.62 -1.26
N ARG A 144 28.67 -31.80 -0.81
CA ARG A 144 29.99 -31.97 -0.14
C ARG A 144 30.96 -32.56 -1.16
N ASN A 145 31.14 -31.94 -2.29
CA ASN A 145 32.34 -32.12 -3.12
C ASN A 145 32.22 -31.33 -4.44
N SER A 146 32.67 -30.13 -4.50
CA SER A 146 33.48 -29.64 -5.63
C SER A 146 34.09 -28.30 -5.29
N ASN A 147 35.38 -28.34 -5.17
CA ASN A 147 36.30 -27.25 -4.95
C ASN A 147 36.45 -26.42 -6.24
N TYR A 148 35.37 -25.75 -6.66
CA TYR A 148 35.45 -24.76 -7.73
C TYR A 148 35.34 -23.38 -7.11
N LYS A 149 36.52 -22.85 -6.78
CA LYS A 149 36.72 -21.44 -6.45
C LYS A 149 36.46 -20.63 -7.72
N TYR A 150 35.18 -20.28 -7.96
CA TYR A 150 34.84 -19.33 -9.00
C TYR A 150 35.32 -17.95 -8.58
N ASN A 151 36.33 -17.44 -9.29
CA ASN A 151 36.89 -16.11 -9.10
C ASN A 151 35.94 -15.09 -9.71
N ASP A 152 35.00 -14.60 -8.90
CA ASP A 152 33.86 -13.74 -9.31
C ASP A 152 34.30 -12.26 -9.47
N ARG A 153 35.45 -11.99 -10.07
CA ARG A 153 35.93 -10.62 -10.26
C ARG A 153 35.58 -10.01 -11.62
N ASN A 154 34.79 -10.65 -12.46
CA ASN A 154 34.56 -10.12 -13.83
C ASN A 154 33.13 -10.20 -14.35
N TYR A 155 32.11 -10.30 -13.49
CA TYR A 155 30.71 -10.14 -13.90
C TYR A 155 30.26 -8.69 -13.69
N ARG A 156 30.71 -7.82 -14.56
CA ARG A 156 30.17 -6.48 -14.72
C ARG A 156 29.09 -6.57 -15.80
N GLY A 157 27.86 -6.76 -15.39
CA GLY A 157 26.63 -6.34 -16.04
C GLY A 157 26.46 -6.61 -17.52
N ASP A 158 25.82 -7.68 -17.87
CA ASP A 158 25.21 -7.86 -19.20
C ASP A 158 23.69 -7.78 -19.18
N ASN A 159 23.10 -6.98 -18.29
CA ASN A 159 21.67 -6.61 -18.32
C ASN A 159 20.70 -7.71 -18.84
N GLY A 160 20.92 -8.99 -18.45
CA GLY A 160 19.98 -10.07 -18.76
C GLY A 160 19.97 -10.53 -20.24
N ARG A 161 20.93 -10.15 -21.04
CA ARG A 161 21.06 -10.70 -22.38
C ARG A 161 21.90 -11.98 -22.31
N HIS A 162 21.28 -13.11 -22.62
CA HIS A 162 21.93 -14.42 -22.71
C HIS A 162 22.98 -14.48 -23.81
N LEU A 163 24.08 -13.75 -23.68
CA LEU A 163 25.18 -13.77 -24.65
C LEU A 163 26.15 -14.96 -24.46
N GLY A 164 25.93 -15.80 -23.44
CA GLY A 164 26.76 -16.97 -23.18
C GLY A 164 26.58 -18.14 -24.14
N TRP A 165 25.54 -18.15 -24.95
CA TRP A 165 25.22 -19.28 -25.83
C TRP A 165 26.01 -19.30 -27.15
N TYR A 166 26.65 -18.22 -27.52
CA TYR A 166 27.35 -18.12 -28.81
C TYR A 166 28.84 -18.43 -28.74
N LYS A 167 29.41 -18.72 -27.56
CA LYS A 167 30.88 -18.95 -27.45
C LYS A 167 31.32 -20.41 -27.55
N ASN A 168 30.42 -21.39 -27.60
CA ASN A 168 30.79 -22.80 -27.73
C ASN A 168 30.54 -23.40 -29.12
N GLY A 169 30.46 -22.59 -30.16
CA GLY A 169 30.36 -23.05 -31.56
C GLY A 169 31.69 -22.98 -32.27
N LYS A 170 32.69 -23.71 -31.78
CA LYS A 170 33.87 -24.02 -32.62
C LYS A 170 34.40 -25.43 -32.31
N ARG A 171 34.05 -26.29 -33.25
CA ARG A 171 34.65 -27.56 -33.64
C ARG A 171 34.68 -28.65 -32.59
#